data_1942c55cd439152145e3077c6928902d
#
_entry.id   1942c55cd439152145e3077c6928902d
#
_cell.length_a   1.000
_cell.length_b   1.000
_cell.length_c   1.000
_cell.angle_alpha   90.00
_cell.angle_beta   90.00
_cell.angle_gamma   90.00
#
_symmetry.space_group_name_H-M   'P 1'
#
loop_
_entity.id
_entity.type
_entity.pdbx_description
1 polymer ?
#
loop_
_entity_poly.entity_id
_entity_poly.type
_entity_poly.pdbx_seq_one_letter_code
_entity_poly.pdbx_strand_id
1 'polypeptide(L)'
;MKYRIKQIHCRPWTLNGLSLKLIESHYENNYGGAMRRLNAISEQLEALDFANTPAHVLNGLKREELVALNSTVLHELYFASLGGDGQPTKGMSQALAEHFGSLDRWRAEFRAMGYALGGGSGWVVVTYLPRDGRLINQYASEHSQSVASGVPILALDMYEHAYHMDFGANAKAYVDTFMRNIDWPAFEQRYEDARKVAPPRPLQQPEFGELQGVAVEEVREMLASGKPVQVIDVRPRHFVSRQQDIAADIPWRDPEQIQQWMGELSRSEPVVVYCAYGFHIGCKTAIKLREAGFDAKYMDSGHSGWRAVGGPVKLFP
;
A
#
# COMPACT_ATOMS: atom_id res chain seq x y z
N MET A 1 15.34 6.23 -23.93
CA MET A 1 14.37 5.23 -24.51
C MET A 1 13.05 5.93 -24.76
N LYS A 2 12.46 5.81 -25.97
CA LYS A 2 11.17 6.47 -26.25
C LYS A 2 9.99 5.60 -25.82
N TYR A 3 9.05 6.19 -25.10
CA TYR A 3 7.77 5.58 -24.79
C TYR A 3 6.91 5.49 -26.06
N ARG A 4 6.09 4.44 -26.14
CA ARG A 4 5.24 4.16 -27.29
C ARG A 4 3.78 4.12 -26.89
N ILE A 5 2.93 4.73 -27.72
CA ILE A 5 1.49 4.67 -27.54
C ILE A 5 1.00 3.22 -27.65
N LYS A 6 0.09 2.83 -26.77
CA LYS A 6 -0.56 1.52 -26.80
C LYS A 6 -1.91 1.62 -27.50
N GLN A 7 -2.29 0.57 -28.19
CA GLN A 7 -3.60 0.50 -28.83
C GLN A 7 -4.73 0.50 -27.78
N ILE A 8 -5.87 1.04 -28.14
CA ILE A 8 -7.09 0.92 -27.35
C ILE A 8 -7.64 -0.50 -27.47
N HIS A 9 -8.03 -1.10 -26.34
CA HIS A 9 -8.51 -2.50 -26.32
C HIS A 9 -10.03 -2.60 -26.50
N CYS A 10 -10.78 -1.63 -26.01
CA CYS A 10 -12.23 -1.60 -26.24
C CYS A 10 -12.57 -1.20 -27.67
N ARG A 11 -13.79 -1.53 -28.10
CA ARG A 11 -14.38 -1.02 -29.34
C ARG A 11 -15.20 0.23 -29.01
N PRO A 12 -14.71 1.45 -29.27
CA PRO A 12 -15.37 2.68 -28.80
C PRO A 12 -16.85 2.80 -29.23
N TRP A 13 -17.18 2.30 -30.42
CA TRP A 13 -18.55 2.34 -30.95
C TRP A 13 -19.51 1.34 -30.30
N THR A 14 -19.06 0.45 -29.43
CA THR A 14 -19.90 -0.49 -28.68
C THR A 14 -20.13 -0.06 -27.24
N LEU A 15 -19.49 1.01 -26.79
CA LEU A 15 -19.61 1.50 -25.40
C LEU A 15 -21.02 2.02 -25.12
N ASN A 16 -21.57 1.62 -23.99
CA ASN A 16 -22.91 1.97 -23.58
C ASN A 16 -22.96 3.38 -22.96
N GLY A 17 -23.28 4.40 -23.78
CA GLY A 17 -23.47 5.77 -23.33
C GLY A 17 -22.19 6.63 -23.27
N LEU A 18 -21.09 6.16 -23.82
CA LEU A 18 -19.90 6.96 -24.12
C LEU A 18 -19.77 7.09 -25.64
N SER A 19 -19.74 8.31 -26.16
CA SER A 19 -19.70 8.53 -27.61
C SER A 19 -18.33 8.20 -28.19
N LEU A 20 -18.30 7.74 -29.44
CA LEU A 20 -17.07 7.54 -30.21
C LEU A 20 -16.22 8.81 -30.21
N LYS A 21 -16.84 9.97 -30.43
CA LYS A 21 -16.16 11.28 -30.48
C LYS A 21 -15.46 11.61 -29.15
N LEU A 22 -16.10 11.32 -28.01
CA LEU A 22 -15.48 11.50 -26.67
C LEU A 22 -14.23 10.62 -26.53
N ILE A 23 -14.35 9.34 -26.86
CA ILE A 23 -13.26 8.37 -26.70
C ILE A 23 -12.10 8.68 -27.65
N GLU A 24 -12.37 9.02 -28.92
CA GLU A 24 -11.35 9.44 -29.89
C GLU A 24 -10.59 10.69 -29.39
N SER A 25 -11.34 11.73 -28.97
CA SER A 25 -10.73 12.95 -28.46
C SER A 25 -9.88 12.69 -27.22
N HIS A 26 -10.38 11.88 -26.29
CA HIS A 26 -9.67 11.50 -25.07
C HIS A 26 -8.35 10.74 -25.37
N TYR A 27 -8.43 9.77 -26.29
CA TYR A 27 -7.26 8.98 -26.69
C TYR A 27 -6.23 9.81 -27.46
N GLU A 28 -6.65 10.58 -28.47
CA GLU A 28 -5.73 11.31 -29.35
C GLU A 28 -5.12 12.54 -28.67
N ASN A 29 -5.90 13.29 -27.94
CA ASN A 29 -5.49 14.57 -27.37
C ASN A 29 -4.90 14.41 -25.96
N ASN A 30 -5.61 13.73 -25.05
CA ASN A 30 -5.20 13.64 -23.65
C ASN A 30 -4.14 12.54 -23.42
N TYR A 31 -4.43 11.30 -23.77
CA TYR A 31 -3.45 10.22 -23.68
C TYR A 31 -2.27 10.44 -24.64
N GLY A 32 -2.53 10.75 -25.90
CA GLY A 32 -1.49 11.09 -26.88
C GLY A 32 -0.67 12.30 -26.46
N GLY A 33 -1.31 13.32 -25.86
CA GLY A 33 -0.66 14.49 -25.29
C GLY A 33 0.28 14.15 -24.13
N ALA A 34 -0.17 13.32 -23.20
CA ALA A 34 0.64 12.84 -22.08
C ALA A 34 1.87 12.07 -22.57
N MET A 35 1.69 11.19 -23.56
CA MET A 35 2.78 10.42 -24.17
C MET A 35 3.82 11.32 -24.85
N ARG A 36 3.37 12.32 -25.63
CA ARG A 36 4.28 13.29 -26.29
C ARG A 36 5.06 14.09 -25.25
N ARG A 37 4.38 14.56 -24.18
CA ARG A 37 5.00 15.30 -23.07
C ARG A 37 6.03 14.45 -22.34
N LEU A 38 5.72 13.19 -22.03
CA LEU A 38 6.62 12.25 -21.37
C LEU A 38 7.90 12.04 -22.20
N ASN A 39 7.79 11.84 -23.51
CA ASN A 39 8.94 11.69 -24.39
C ASN A 39 9.80 12.97 -24.45
N ALA A 40 9.17 14.14 -24.55
CA ALA A 40 9.89 15.42 -24.57
C ALA A 40 10.65 15.69 -23.27
N ILE A 41 10.04 15.36 -22.12
CA ILE A 41 10.70 15.48 -20.80
C ILE A 41 11.86 14.49 -20.68
N SER A 42 11.67 13.26 -21.14
CA SER A 42 12.73 12.24 -21.12
C SER A 42 13.94 12.66 -21.97
N GLU A 43 13.72 13.27 -23.14
CA GLU A 43 14.80 13.82 -23.99
C GLU A 43 15.54 14.97 -23.28
N GLN A 44 14.82 15.85 -22.58
CA GLN A 44 15.45 16.92 -21.79
C GLN A 44 16.28 16.37 -20.63
N LEU A 45 15.77 15.38 -19.91
CA LEU A 45 16.49 14.73 -18.80
C LEU A 45 17.73 13.98 -19.29
N GLU A 46 17.66 13.30 -20.42
CA GLU A 46 18.83 12.64 -21.04
C GLU A 46 19.95 13.63 -21.44
N ALA A 47 19.60 14.88 -21.75
CA ALA A 47 20.55 15.92 -22.15
C ALA A 47 21.07 16.77 -20.97
N LEU A 48 20.57 16.56 -19.73
CA LEU A 48 20.95 17.37 -18.59
C LEU A 48 22.36 17.06 -18.05
N ASP A 49 23.09 18.11 -17.73
CA ASP A 49 24.23 18.04 -16.82
C ASP A 49 23.73 18.12 -15.36
N PHE A 50 23.50 16.97 -14.75
CA PHE A 50 22.94 16.90 -13.39
C PHE A 50 23.82 17.60 -12.33
N ALA A 51 25.13 17.66 -12.53
CA ALA A 51 26.04 18.29 -11.57
C ALA A 51 25.91 19.82 -11.56
N ASN A 52 25.62 20.43 -12.71
CA ASN A 52 25.56 21.87 -12.87
C ASN A 52 24.13 22.42 -13.08
N THR A 53 23.13 21.55 -13.19
CA THR A 53 21.74 21.97 -13.38
C THR A 53 21.18 22.63 -12.12
N PRO A 54 20.60 23.83 -12.22
CA PRO A 54 19.94 24.48 -11.08
C PRO A 54 18.82 23.59 -10.48
N ALA A 55 18.74 23.55 -9.17
CA ALA A 55 17.81 22.65 -8.46
C ALA A 55 16.33 22.84 -8.88
N HIS A 56 15.89 24.06 -9.14
CA HIS A 56 14.51 24.35 -9.55
C HIS A 56 14.20 23.80 -10.95
N VAL A 57 15.16 23.77 -11.85
CA VAL A 57 15.02 23.18 -13.20
C VAL A 57 14.90 21.66 -13.08
N LEU A 58 15.81 21.03 -12.34
CA LEU A 58 15.79 19.60 -12.09
C LEU A 58 14.49 19.15 -11.39
N ASN A 59 14.09 19.83 -10.30
CA ASN A 59 12.85 19.54 -9.60
C ASN A 59 11.62 19.70 -10.50
N GLY A 60 11.58 20.74 -11.32
CA GLY A 60 10.51 20.97 -12.28
C GLY A 60 10.39 19.81 -13.28
N LEU A 61 11.50 19.42 -13.92
CA LEU A 61 11.51 18.32 -14.87
C LEU A 61 11.14 16.97 -14.22
N LYS A 62 11.65 16.68 -13.03
CA LYS A 62 11.35 15.42 -12.34
C LYS A 62 9.89 15.35 -11.87
N ARG A 63 9.31 16.47 -11.45
CA ARG A 63 7.87 16.55 -11.17
C ARG A 63 7.05 16.30 -12.42
N GLU A 64 7.39 16.96 -13.52
CA GLU A 64 6.70 16.84 -14.80
C GLU A 64 6.84 15.43 -15.41
N GLU A 65 7.99 14.79 -15.24
CA GLU A 65 8.17 13.38 -15.63
C GLU A 65 7.17 12.48 -14.89
N LEU A 66 7.05 12.63 -13.58
CA LEU A 66 6.10 11.84 -12.76
C LEU A 66 4.64 12.10 -13.20
N VAL A 67 4.27 13.35 -13.42
CA VAL A 67 2.93 13.74 -13.87
C VAL A 67 2.64 13.11 -15.24
N ALA A 68 3.55 13.24 -16.21
CA ALA A 68 3.34 12.71 -17.55
C ALA A 68 3.35 11.18 -17.60
N LEU A 69 4.22 10.53 -16.80
CA LEU A 69 4.28 9.07 -16.70
C LEU A 69 2.98 8.51 -16.11
N ASN A 70 2.56 9.02 -14.97
CA ASN A 70 1.31 8.55 -14.34
C ASN A 70 0.09 8.87 -15.22
N SER A 71 0.03 10.05 -15.85
CA SER A 71 -1.01 10.38 -16.82
C SER A 71 -1.08 9.34 -17.93
N THR A 72 0.07 8.98 -18.50
CA THR A 72 0.16 7.94 -19.53
C THR A 72 -0.38 6.59 -19.03
N VAL A 73 0.11 6.12 -17.88
CA VAL A 73 -0.27 4.81 -17.32
C VAL A 73 -1.75 4.78 -16.92
N LEU A 74 -2.26 5.83 -16.31
CA LEU A 74 -3.66 5.89 -15.87
C LEU A 74 -4.64 5.96 -17.05
N HIS A 75 -4.29 6.66 -18.14
CA HIS A 75 -5.09 6.63 -19.38
C HIS A 75 -5.09 5.24 -20.03
N GLU A 76 -3.92 4.58 -20.09
CA GLU A 76 -3.84 3.20 -20.59
C GLU A 76 -4.76 2.27 -19.79
N LEU A 77 -4.73 2.39 -18.46
CA LEU A 77 -5.57 1.61 -17.57
C LEU A 77 -7.06 1.97 -17.73
N TYR A 78 -7.39 3.26 -17.86
CA TYR A 78 -8.76 3.72 -18.11
C TYR A 78 -9.34 3.06 -19.35
N PHE A 79 -8.66 3.16 -20.50
CA PHE A 79 -9.13 2.53 -21.74
C PHE A 79 -9.18 1.01 -21.66
N ALA A 80 -8.25 0.37 -20.93
CA ALA A 80 -8.27 -1.06 -20.68
C ALA A 80 -9.33 -1.50 -19.67
N SER A 81 -9.97 -0.56 -18.98
CA SER A 81 -11.06 -0.83 -18.04
C SER A 81 -12.45 -0.82 -18.70
N LEU A 82 -12.51 -0.35 -19.95
CA LEU A 82 -13.77 -0.17 -20.70
C LEU A 82 -13.98 -1.31 -21.72
N GLY A 83 -15.25 -1.50 -22.13
CA GLY A 83 -15.62 -2.42 -23.20
C GLY A 83 -16.34 -3.68 -22.74
N GLY A 84 -16.57 -3.83 -21.43
CA GLY A 84 -17.42 -4.87 -20.88
C GLY A 84 -18.90 -4.48 -20.82
N ASP A 85 -19.68 -5.39 -20.28
CA ASP A 85 -21.13 -5.24 -20.06
C ASP A 85 -21.49 -4.73 -18.66
N GLY A 86 -20.50 -4.38 -17.86
CA GLY A 86 -20.64 -3.94 -16.47
C GLY A 86 -21.06 -5.05 -15.49
N GLN A 87 -21.13 -6.32 -15.94
CA GLN A 87 -21.50 -7.44 -15.09
C GLN A 87 -20.25 -8.03 -14.41
N PRO A 88 -20.22 -8.06 -13.08
CA PRO A 88 -19.07 -8.54 -12.35
C PRO A 88 -18.85 -10.05 -12.53
N THR A 89 -17.62 -10.45 -12.69
CA THR A 89 -17.23 -11.86 -12.61
C THR A 89 -17.38 -12.38 -11.18
N LYS A 90 -17.52 -13.69 -11.04
CA LYS A 90 -17.64 -14.32 -9.71
C LYS A 90 -16.38 -14.10 -8.86
N GLY A 91 -15.20 -14.27 -9.46
CA GLY A 91 -13.92 -14.13 -8.75
C GLY A 91 -13.69 -12.70 -8.28
N MET A 92 -13.89 -11.71 -9.16
CA MET A 92 -13.73 -10.31 -8.77
C MET A 92 -14.79 -9.85 -7.75
N SER A 93 -16.04 -10.33 -7.86
CA SER A 93 -17.07 -10.09 -6.84
C SER A 93 -16.68 -10.59 -5.47
N GLN A 94 -16.11 -11.78 -5.42
CA GLN A 94 -15.64 -12.38 -4.17
C GLN A 94 -14.45 -11.59 -3.60
N ALA A 95 -13.47 -11.23 -4.42
CA ALA A 95 -12.32 -10.43 -4.01
C ALA A 95 -12.75 -9.07 -3.43
N LEU A 96 -13.65 -8.37 -4.12
CA LEU A 96 -14.16 -7.09 -3.63
C LEU A 96 -14.97 -7.24 -2.33
N ALA A 97 -15.74 -8.32 -2.20
CA ALA A 97 -16.47 -8.59 -0.96
C ALA A 97 -15.51 -8.88 0.22
N GLU A 98 -14.43 -9.59 -0.03
CA GLU A 98 -13.39 -9.87 0.98
C GLU A 98 -12.74 -8.59 1.49
N HIS A 99 -12.35 -7.68 0.60
CA HIS A 99 -11.60 -6.48 0.96
C HIS A 99 -12.47 -5.31 1.43
N PHE A 100 -13.71 -5.20 0.94
CA PHE A 100 -14.61 -4.08 1.23
C PHE A 100 -15.85 -4.47 2.06
N GLY A 101 -15.99 -5.77 2.42
CA GLY A 101 -17.13 -6.30 3.14
C GLY A 101 -18.29 -6.74 2.25
N SER A 102 -18.52 -6.10 1.10
CA SER A 102 -19.44 -6.56 0.05
C SER A 102 -19.14 -5.87 -1.29
N LEU A 103 -19.58 -6.48 -2.40
CA LEU A 103 -19.52 -5.86 -3.72
C LEU A 103 -20.31 -4.54 -3.76
N ASP A 104 -21.49 -4.48 -3.12
CA ASP A 104 -22.31 -3.28 -3.11
C ASP A 104 -21.68 -2.15 -2.30
N ARG A 105 -20.99 -2.46 -1.22
CA ARG A 105 -20.22 -1.48 -0.45
C ARG A 105 -19.06 -0.91 -1.26
N TRP A 106 -18.31 -1.75 -1.98
CA TRP A 106 -17.28 -1.28 -2.91
C TRP A 106 -17.88 -0.36 -3.97
N ARG A 107 -18.99 -0.76 -4.62
CA ARG A 107 -19.67 0.05 -5.63
C ARG A 107 -20.08 1.41 -5.08
N ALA A 108 -20.66 1.42 -3.89
CA ALA A 108 -21.11 2.64 -3.23
C ALA A 108 -19.93 3.59 -2.97
N GLU A 109 -18.82 3.06 -2.42
CA GLU A 109 -17.62 3.83 -2.12
C GLU A 109 -16.97 4.37 -3.42
N PHE A 110 -16.73 3.51 -4.41
CA PHE A 110 -16.11 3.89 -5.68
C PHE A 110 -16.91 4.99 -6.40
N ARG A 111 -18.24 4.84 -6.49
CA ARG A 111 -19.13 5.84 -7.09
C ARG A 111 -19.14 7.14 -6.29
N ALA A 112 -19.22 7.07 -4.96
CA ALA A 112 -19.20 8.26 -4.11
C ALA A 112 -17.90 9.06 -4.28
N MET A 113 -16.76 8.40 -4.41
CA MET A 113 -15.49 9.06 -4.72
C MET A 113 -15.50 9.73 -6.09
N GLY A 114 -16.03 9.05 -7.14
CA GLY A 114 -16.20 9.65 -8.45
C GLY A 114 -17.11 10.88 -8.40
N TYR A 115 -18.24 10.80 -7.68
CA TYR A 115 -19.16 11.94 -7.51
C TYR A 115 -18.50 13.12 -6.78
N ALA A 116 -17.65 12.83 -5.79
CA ALA A 116 -16.93 13.86 -5.02
C ALA A 116 -15.87 14.59 -5.85
N LEU A 117 -15.34 13.96 -6.90
CA LEU A 117 -14.43 14.58 -7.86
C LEU A 117 -15.13 15.34 -8.99
N GLY A 118 -16.45 15.23 -9.09
CA GLY A 118 -17.24 15.92 -10.14
C GLY A 118 -17.12 17.45 -10.05
N GLY A 119 -16.86 18.10 -11.19
CA GLY A 119 -16.61 19.56 -11.25
C GLY A 119 -15.17 19.96 -10.88
N GLY A 120 -14.30 19.00 -10.66
CA GLY A 120 -12.87 19.18 -10.45
C GLY A 120 -12.04 18.33 -11.42
N SER A 121 -10.96 17.76 -10.91
CA SER A 121 -10.09 16.86 -11.67
C SER A 121 -9.62 15.72 -10.78
N GLY A 122 -9.15 14.65 -11.38
CA GLY A 122 -8.51 13.56 -10.65
C GLY A 122 -8.91 12.18 -11.14
N TRP A 123 -8.63 11.20 -10.30
CA TRP A 123 -8.82 9.79 -10.57
C TRP A 123 -9.40 9.07 -9.37
N VAL A 124 -10.28 8.11 -9.61
CA VAL A 124 -10.58 7.04 -8.66
C VAL A 124 -9.93 5.77 -9.16
N VAL A 125 -9.04 5.20 -8.37
CA VAL A 125 -8.24 4.04 -8.79
C VAL A 125 -8.44 2.90 -7.80
N VAL A 126 -8.81 1.71 -8.29
CA VAL A 126 -8.68 0.51 -7.46
C VAL A 126 -7.23 0.06 -7.51
N THR A 127 -6.60 0.04 -6.35
CA THR A 127 -5.17 -0.26 -6.21
C THR A 127 -4.99 -1.48 -5.31
N TYR A 128 -4.21 -2.45 -5.79
CA TYR A 128 -3.76 -3.56 -4.97
C TYR A 128 -2.48 -3.16 -4.22
N LEU A 129 -2.43 -3.46 -2.94
CA LEU A 129 -1.28 -3.21 -2.07
C LEU A 129 -0.54 -4.52 -1.80
N PRO A 130 0.56 -4.84 -2.49
CA PRO A 130 1.30 -6.09 -2.27
C PRO A 130 1.82 -6.24 -0.84
N ARG A 131 2.15 -5.13 -0.18
CA ARG A 131 2.58 -5.12 1.23
C ARG A 131 1.55 -5.75 2.17
N ASP A 132 0.29 -5.41 1.97
CA ASP A 132 -0.80 -5.75 2.90
C ASP A 132 -1.73 -6.84 2.32
N GLY A 133 -1.51 -7.23 1.06
CA GLY A 133 -2.32 -8.23 0.36
C GLY A 133 -3.77 -7.79 0.12
N ARG A 134 -4.05 -6.49 0.04
CA ARG A 134 -5.44 -5.98 -0.01
C ARG A 134 -5.69 -4.97 -1.13
N LEU A 135 -6.96 -4.78 -1.45
CA LEU A 135 -7.45 -3.73 -2.35
C LEU A 135 -7.88 -2.49 -1.57
N ILE A 136 -7.65 -1.33 -2.17
CA ILE A 136 -8.20 -0.05 -1.73
C ILE A 136 -8.79 0.72 -2.91
N ASN A 137 -9.76 1.61 -2.66
CA ASN A 137 -10.08 2.69 -3.59
C ASN A 137 -9.17 3.88 -3.27
N GLN A 138 -8.31 4.22 -4.20
CA GLN A 138 -7.37 5.32 -4.09
C GLN A 138 -7.98 6.59 -4.67
N TYR A 139 -7.90 7.69 -3.93
CA TYR A 139 -8.16 9.04 -4.41
C TYR A 139 -6.88 9.66 -4.98
N ALA A 140 -6.98 10.34 -6.10
CA ALA A 140 -5.91 11.19 -6.63
C ALA A 140 -6.53 12.45 -7.26
N SER A 141 -6.19 13.63 -6.75
CA SER A 141 -6.66 14.90 -7.32
C SER A 141 -5.84 15.34 -8.54
N GLU A 142 -4.67 14.76 -8.72
CA GLU A 142 -3.79 14.97 -9.88
C GLU A 142 -2.99 13.71 -10.21
N HIS A 143 -2.33 13.70 -11.37
CA HIS A 143 -1.58 12.53 -11.85
C HIS A 143 -0.37 12.15 -10.99
N SER A 144 0.22 13.08 -10.22
CA SER A 144 1.40 12.79 -9.41
C SER A 144 1.10 11.99 -8.14
N GLN A 145 -0.17 11.83 -7.79
CA GLN A 145 -0.58 11.17 -6.56
C GLN A 145 -0.76 9.66 -6.81
N SER A 146 0.19 8.88 -6.34
CA SER A 146 0.14 7.42 -6.37
C SER A 146 0.49 6.84 -5.01
N VAL A 147 -0.08 5.68 -4.69
CA VAL A 147 0.29 4.93 -3.48
C VAL A 147 1.62 4.24 -3.73
N ALA A 148 2.61 4.49 -2.86
CA ALA A 148 3.91 3.83 -2.95
C ALA A 148 3.73 2.30 -2.91
N SER A 149 4.35 1.60 -3.85
CA SER A 149 4.20 0.14 -4.07
C SER A 149 2.81 -0.33 -4.46
N GLY A 150 1.84 0.57 -4.68
CA GLY A 150 0.51 0.20 -5.15
C GLY A 150 0.53 -0.24 -6.62
N VAL A 151 -0.28 -1.24 -6.95
CA VAL A 151 -0.51 -1.71 -8.33
C VAL A 151 -1.91 -1.30 -8.75
N PRO A 152 -2.09 -0.28 -9.62
CA PRO A 152 -3.39 0.14 -10.09
C PRO A 152 -4.01 -0.91 -11.02
N ILE A 153 -5.26 -1.28 -10.80
CA ILE A 153 -5.94 -2.36 -11.54
C ILE A 153 -7.28 -1.95 -12.19
N LEU A 154 -7.86 -0.82 -11.76
CA LEU A 154 -9.01 -0.17 -12.39
C LEU A 154 -8.86 1.33 -12.21
N ALA A 155 -9.10 2.14 -13.24
CA ALA A 155 -9.05 3.59 -13.13
C ALA A 155 -10.30 4.24 -13.75
N LEU A 156 -10.88 5.19 -13.01
CA LEU A 156 -11.92 6.10 -13.46
C LEU A 156 -11.30 7.49 -13.60
N ASP A 157 -11.33 8.04 -14.79
CA ASP A 157 -10.87 9.41 -15.07
C ASP A 157 -11.98 10.40 -14.73
N MET A 158 -11.71 11.36 -13.86
CA MET A 158 -12.63 12.41 -13.44
C MET A 158 -12.22 13.80 -13.91
N TYR A 159 -11.22 13.90 -14.80
CA TYR A 159 -10.97 15.14 -15.51
C TYR A 159 -12.12 15.44 -16.49
N GLU A 160 -12.47 16.70 -16.69
CA GLU A 160 -13.57 17.10 -17.55
C GLU A 160 -13.48 16.59 -18.99
N HIS A 161 -12.26 16.42 -19.51
CA HIS A 161 -12.06 15.86 -20.84
C HIS A 161 -12.58 14.42 -21.00
N ALA A 162 -12.72 13.68 -19.89
CA ALA A 162 -13.25 12.32 -19.92
C ALA A 162 -14.78 12.24 -20.03
N TYR A 163 -15.49 13.36 -19.80
CA TYR A 163 -16.95 13.30 -19.75
C TYR A 163 -17.70 14.55 -20.27
N HIS A 164 -17.07 15.71 -20.28
CA HIS A 164 -17.79 16.97 -20.52
C HIS A 164 -18.48 17.01 -21.90
N MET A 165 -17.90 16.37 -22.90
CA MET A 165 -18.43 16.34 -24.27
C MET A 165 -19.80 15.62 -24.37
N ASP A 166 -20.03 14.57 -23.57
CA ASP A 166 -21.25 13.78 -23.59
C ASP A 166 -22.20 14.14 -22.45
N PHE A 167 -21.69 14.57 -21.30
CA PHE A 167 -22.47 14.74 -20.07
C PHE A 167 -22.50 16.20 -19.57
N GLY A 168 -21.74 17.11 -20.20
CA GLY A 168 -21.57 18.47 -19.67
C GLY A 168 -21.10 18.42 -18.22
N ALA A 169 -21.77 19.18 -17.34
CA ALA A 169 -21.47 19.21 -15.91
C ALA A 169 -22.03 18.01 -15.12
N ASN A 170 -22.73 17.08 -15.75
CA ASN A 170 -23.34 15.93 -15.06
C ASN A 170 -22.36 14.78 -14.86
N ALA A 171 -21.34 15.01 -14.05
CA ALA A 171 -20.32 14.02 -13.72
C ALA A 171 -20.90 12.74 -13.08
N LYS A 172 -22.03 12.83 -12.36
CA LYS A 172 -22.70 11.64 -11.79
C LYS A 172 -23.17 10.68 -12.86
N ALA A 173 -23.82 11.19 -13.91
CA ALA A 173 -24.27 10.35 -15.02
C ALA A 173 -23.09 9.69 -15.75
N TYR A 174 -21.95 10.38 -15.86
CA TYR A 174 -20.74 9.80 -16.40
C TYR A 174 -20.19 8.64 -15.54
N VAL A 175 -20.07 8.84 -14.22
CA VAL A 175 -19.63 7.78 -13.30
C VAL A 175 -20.52 6.54 -13.43
N ASP A 176 -21.84 6.74 -13.46
CA ASP A 176 -22.79 5.64 -13.63
C ASP A 176 -22.65 4.95 -15.00
N THR A 177 -22.27 5.71 -16.02
CA THR A 177 -22.01 5.19 -17.35
C THR A 177 -20.71 4.41 -17.40
N PHE A 178 -19.65 4.89 -16.75
CA PHE A 178 -18.41 4.14 -16.59
C PHE A 178 -18.65 2.78 -15.94
N MET A 179 -19.41 2.73 -14.84
CA MET A 179 -19.73 1.49 -14.13
C MET A 179 -20.42 0.44 -15.02
N ARG A 180 -21.22 0.88 -16.00
CA ARG A 180 -21.90 -0.02 -16.96
C ARG A 180 -20.97 -0.54 -18.06
N ASN A 181 -19.81 0.06 -18.24
CA ASN A 181 -18.84 -0.30 -19.28
C ASN A 181 -17.61 -0.99 -18.73
N ILE A 182 -17.54 -1.28 -17.41
CA ILE A 182 -16.39 -1.97 -16.85
C ILE A 182 -16.22 -3.35 -17.49
N ASP A 183 -15.03 -3.59 -18.01
CA ASP A 183 -14.57 -4.91 -18.44
C ASP A 183 -14.12 -5.72 -17.22
N TRP A 184 -15.08 -6.41 -16.62
CA TRP A 184 -14.87 -7.18 -15.40
C TRP A 184 -13.89 -8.36 -15.57
N PRO A 185 -13.89 -9.12 -16.68
CA PRO A 185 -12.86 -10.12 -16.95
C PRO A 185 -11.44 -9.53 -16.98
N ALA A 186 -11.26 -8.40 -17.66
CA ALA A 186 -9.96 -7.72 -17.70
C ALA A 186 -9.57 -7.13 -16.34
N PHE A 187 -10.53 -6.65 -15.54
CA PHE A 187 -10.30 -6.19 -14.18
C PHE A 187 -9.84 -7.34 -13.27
N GLU A 188 -10.51 -8.50 -13.33
CA GLU A 188 -10.11 -9.70 -12.58
C GLU A 188 -8.72 -10.18 -12.98
N GLN A 189 -8.41 -10.22 -14.28
CA GLN A 189 -7.08 -10.62 -14.76
C GLN A 189 -5.98 -9.72 -14.18
N ARG A 190 -6.19 -8.39 -14.18
CA ARG A 190 -5.23 -7.45 -13.58
C ARG A 190 -5.09 -7.64 -12.07
N TYR A 191 -6.17 -7.99 -11.37
CA TYR A 191 -6.10 -8.34 -9.95
C TYR A 191 -5.25 -9.59 -9.72
N GLU A 192 -5.48 -10.65 -10.49
CA GLU A 192 -4.71 -11.89 -10.39
C GLU A 192 -3.22 -11.67 -10.73
N ASP A 193 -2.92 -10.80 -11.70
CA ASP A 193 -1.54 -10.45 -12.02
C ASP A 193 -0.89 -9.60 -10.91
N ALA A 194 -1.62 -8.67 -10.32
CA ALA A 194 -1.15 -7.84 -9.21
C ALA A 194 -0.80 -8.68 -7.97
N ARG A 195 -1.57 -9.72 -7.68
CA ARG A 195 -1.31 -10.66 -6.56
C ARG A 195 -0.01 -11.45 -6.70
N LYS A 196 0.52 -11.59 -7.91
CA LYS A 196 1.82 -12.26 -8.17
C LYS A 196 3.01 -11.37 -7.81
N VAL A 197 2.79 -10.07 -7.61
CA VAL A 197 3.82 -9.15 -7.14
C VAL A 197 4.17 -9.50 -5.70
N ALA A 198 5.39 -9.96 -5.48
CA ALA A 198 5.84 -10.32 -4.15
C ALA A 198 5.80 -9.10 -3.20
N PRO A 199 5.30 -9.26 -1.97
CA PRO A 199 5.41 -8.20 -0.98
C PRO A 199 6.87 -7.90 -0.67
N PRO A 200 7.19 -6.68 -0.20
CA PRO A 200 8.53 -6.37 0.27
C PRO A 200 8.97 -7.41 1.30
N ARG A 201 10.08 -8.08 1.05
CA ARG A 201 10.59 -9.07 2.01
C ARG A 201 11.06 -8.35 3.25
N PRO A 202 10.69 -8.82 4.46
CA PRO A 202 11.30 -8.35 5.68
C PRO A 202 12.82 -8.55 5.59
N LEU A 203 13.58 -7.60 6.13
CA LEU A 203 15.03 -7.77 6.25
C LEU A 203 15.29 -8.99 7.15
N GLN A 204 15.70 -10.10 6.55
CA GLN A 204 16.14 -11.26 7.31
C GLN A 204 17.49 -10.93 7.97
N GLN A 205 17.61 -11.26 9.24
CA GLN A 205 18.89 -11.20 9.94
C GLN A 205 19.52 -12.59 9.90
N PRO A 206 20.54 -12.81 9.04
CA PRO A 206 21.12 -14.15 8.84
C PRO A 206 21.68 -14.77 10.13
N GLU A 207 22.06 -13.93 11.10
CA GLU A 207 22.62 -14.36 12.40
C GLU A 207 21.69 -15.22 13.26
N PHE A 208 20.36 -15.11 13.06
CA PHE A 208 19.37 -15.71 13.96
C PHE A 208 18.53 -16.81 13.30
N GLY A 209 18.86 -17.19 12.06
CA GLY A 209 18.22 -18.30 11.35
C GLY A 209 16.71 -18.11 11.19
N GLU A 210 15.95 -19.16 11.51
CA GLU A 210 14.49 -19.20 11.40
C GLU A 210 13.75 -18.70 12.65
N LEU A 211 14.39 -17.88 13.47
CA LEU A 211 13.73 -17.33 14.66
C LEU A 211 12.56 -16.44 14.24
N GLN A 212 11.35 -16.78 14.68
CA GLN A 212 10.15 -16.03 14.37
C GLN A 212 10.00 -14.81 15.28
N GLY A 213 9.84 -13.63 14.66
CA GLY A 213 9.42 -12.42 15.35
C GLY A 213 7.89 -12.39 15.50
N VAL A 214 7.43 -11.60 16.48
CA VAL A 214 6.01 -11.25 16.67
C VAL A 214 5.92 -9.74 16.51
N ALA A 215 4.94 -9.28 15.71
CA ALA A 215 4.72 -7.85 15.51
C ALA A 215 4.31 -7.19 16.84
N VAL A 216 4.76 -5.95 17.05
CA VAL A 216 4.45 -5.21 18.29
C VAL A 216 2.94 -5.01 18.48
N GLU A 217 2.17 -4.88 17.40
CA GLU A 217 0.72 -4.79 17.40
C GLU A 217 0.08 -6.08 17.91
N GLU A 218 0.57 -7.25 17.47
CA GLU A 218 0.11 -8.55 17.96
C GLU A 218 0.37 -8.72 19.44
N VAL A 219 1.55 -8.32 19.94
CA VAL A 219 1.88 -8.36 21.37
C VAL A 219 0.89 -7.50 22.17
N ARG A 220 0.55 -6.30 21.67
CA ARG A 220 -0.44 -5.44 22.29
C ARG A 220 -1.83 -6.07 22.33
N GLU A 221 -2.25 -6.71 21.25
CA GLU A 221 -3.52 -7.42 21.16
C GLU A 221 -3.56 -8.62 22.13
N MET A 222 -2.46 -9.39 22.24
CA MET A 222 -2.36 -10.48 23.21
C MET A 222 -2.55 -9.98 24.64
N LEU A 223 -1.85 -8.91 25.02
CA LEU A 223 -1.97 -8.30 26.35
C LEU A 223 -3.37 -7.74 26.60
N ALA A 224 -3.96 -7.03 25.63
CA ALA A 224 -5.30 -6.44 25.76
C ALA A 224 -6.42 -7.49 25.83
N SER A 225 -6.27 -8.62 25.14
CA SER A 225 -7.25 -9.71 25.13
C SER A 225 -7.15 -10.66 26.32
N GLY A 226 -6.15 -10.47 27.21
CA GLY A 226 -5.91 -11.36 28.34
C GLY A 226 -5.45 -12.77 27.93
N LYS A 227 -4.96 -12.95 26.70
CA LYS A 227 -4.35 -14.23 26.29
C LYS A 227 -3.11 -14.51 27.14
N PRO A 228 -2.93 -15.74 27.58
CA PRO A 228 -1.76 -16.10 28.38
C PRO A 228 -0.48 -15.91 27.54
N VAL A 229 0.34 -14.95 27.91
CA VAL A 229 1.63 -14.63 27.31
C VAL A 229 2.53 -13.95 28.33
N GLN A 230 3.79 -14.36 28.37
CA GLN A 230 4.81 -13.76 29.23
C GLN A 230 5.67 -12.82 28.38
N VAL A 231 5.45 -11.51 28.49
CA VAL A 231 6.24 -10.51 27.77
C VAL A 231 7.32 -9.94 28.69
N ILE A 232 8.57 -9.85 28.23
CA ILE A 232 9.72 -9.47 29.05
C ILE A 232 10.60 -8.46 28.31
N ASP A 233 10.91 -7.36 28.96
CA ASP A 233 11.91 -6.40 28.53
C ASP A 233 13.32 -6.91 28.88
N VAL A 234 14.12 -7.21 27.87
CA VAL A 234 15.50 -7.69 28.02
C VAL A 234 16.52 -6.71 27.47
N ARG A 235 16.20 -5.42 27.50
CA ARG A 235 17.20 -4.39 27.18
C ARG A 235 18.34 -4.43 28.18
N PRO A 236 19.62 -4.33 27.73
CA PRO A 236 20.71 -4.19 28.65
C PRO A 236 20.53 -3.01 29.62
N ARG A 237 20.97 -3.15 30.86
CA ARG A 237 20.72 -2.17 31.92
C ARG A 237 21.13 -0.74 31.53
N HIS A 238 22.26 -0.57 30.85
CA HIS A 238 22.71 0.74 30.39
C HIS A 238 21.76 1.40 29.36
N PHE A 239 21.03 0.60 28.55
CA PHE A 239 20.00 1.11 27.64
C PHE A 239 18.75 1.57 28.39
N VAL A 240 18.27 0.76 29.33
CA VAL A 240 17.08 1.11 30.12
C VAL A 240 17.35 2.38 30.95
N SER A 241 18.51 2.42 31.63
CA SER A 241 18.90 3.58 32.43
C SER A 241 19.04 4.86 31.57
N ARG A 242 19.46 4.74 30.33
CA ARG A 242 19.57 5.86 29.39
C ARG A 242 18.20 6.32 28.86
N GLN A 243 17.29 5.38 28.59
CA GLN A 243 15.95 5.68 28.08
C GLN A 243 14.98 6.09 29.19
N GLN A 244 15.28 5.71 30.45
CA GLN A 244 14.53 6.05 31.66
C GLN A 244 13.07 5.57 31.69
N ASP A 245 12.64 4.72 30.74
CA ASP A 245 11.31 4.20 30.67
C ASP A 245 11.26 2.70 30.34
N ILE A 246 10.19 2.05 30.77
CA ILE A 246 9.83 0.67 30.42
C ILE A 246 8.36 0.62 30.02
N ALA A 247 7.95 -0.43 29.30
CA ALA A 247 6.52 -0.68 29.07
C ALA A 247 5.81 -0.90 30.41
N ALA A 248 4.61 -0.30 30.58
CA ALA A 248 3.98 -0.10 31.90
C ALA A 248 3.77 -1.41 32.68
N ASP A 249 3.29 -2.44 32.03
CA ASP A 249 2.92 -3.72 32.67
C ASP A 249 3.81 -4.88 32.28
N ILE A 250 5.00 -4.57 31.72
CA ILE A 250 5.97 -5.57 31.27
C ILE A 250 7.18 -5.53 32.22
N PRO A 251 7.56 -6.66 32.84
CA PRO A 251 8.74 -6.72 33.71
C PRO A 251 10.01 -6.60 32.89
N TRP A 252 10.98 -5.87 33.44
CA TRP A 252 12.35 -5.88 32.95
C TRP A 252 13.17 -6.99 33.62
N ARG A 253 13.98 -7.68 32.85
CA ARG A 253 14.93 -8.70 33.30
C ARG A 253 16.28 -8.49 32.63
N ASP A 254 17.35 -8.65 33.41
CA ASP A 254 18.69 -8.50 32.87
C ASP A 254 19.03 -9.67 31.91
N PRO A 255 19.29 -9.42 30.62
CA PRO A 255 19.60 -10.48 29.65
C PRO A 255 20.91 -11.23 29.98
N GLU A 256 21.83 -10.62 30.74
CA GLU A 256 23.09 -11.27 31.16
C GLU A 256 22.86 -12.28 32.30
N GLN A 257 21.75 -12.13 33.04
CA GLN A 257 21.37 -12.97 34.17
C GLN A 257 20.21 -13.95 33.84
N ILE A 258 20.08 -14.35 32.60
CA ILE A 258 18.95 -15.18 32.12
C ILE A 258 18.78 -16.47 32.96
N GLN A 259 19.86 -17.10 33.39
CA GLN A 259 19.86 -18.31 34.18
C GLN A 259 19.22 -18.13 35.57
N GLN A 260 19.19 -16.92 36.10
CA GLN A 260 18.64 -16.62 37.42
C GLN A 260 17.11 -16.45 37.37
N TRP A 261 16.58 -15.90 36.27
CA TRP A 261 15.18 -15.58 36.19
C TRP A 261 14.34 -16.48 35.25
N MET A 262 14.97 -17.21 34.31
CA MET A 262 14.21 -18.06 33.41
C MET A 262 13.43 -19.19 34.13
N GLY A 263 13.89 -19.61 35.30
CA GLY A 263 13.19 -20.59 36.15
C GLY A 263 11.87 -20.09 36.74
N GLU A 264 11.62 -18.78 36.72
CA GLU A 264 10.38 -18.15 37.18
C GLU A 264 9.29 -18.19 36.10
N LEU A 265 9.64 -18.50 34.86
CA LEU A 265 8.71 -18.50 33.72
C LEU A 265 7.87 -19.78 33.66
N SER A 266 6.60 -19.62 33.30
CA SER A 266 5.71 -20.74 33.00
C SER A 266 6.11 -21.40 31.68
N ARG A 267 6.24 -22.73 31.68
CA ARG A 267 6.51 -23.52 30.46
C ARG A 267 5.25 -23.76 29.62
N SER A 268 4.08 -23.52 30.18
CA SER A 268 2.79 -23.69 29.48
C SER A 268 2.34 -22.46 28.72
N GLU A 269 3.02 -21.33 28.87
CA GLU A 269 2.67 -20.08 28.22
C GLU A 269 3.79 -19.62 27.28
N PRO A 270 3.46 -19.07 26.09
CA PRO A 270 4.45 -18.52 25.20
C PRO A 270 5.18 -17.34 25.85
N VAL A 271 6.47 -17.21 25.55
CA VAL A 271 7.31 -16.14 26.04
C VAL A 271 7.69 -15.22 24.87
N VAL A 272 7.47 -13.92 25.02
CA VAL A 272 7.89 -12.91 24.06
C VAL A 272 8.89 -11.97 24.72
N VAL A 273 10.12 -11.94 24.23
CA VAL A 273 11.16 -11.04 24.75
C VAL A 273 11.42 -9.90 23.78
N TYR A 274 11.79 -8.73 24.29
CA TYR A 274 12.19 -7.64 23.42
C TYR A 274 13.38 -6.84 23.97
N CYS A 275 14.17 -6.31 23.06
CA CYS A 275 15.23 -5.34 23.37
C CYS A 275 14.87 -3.94 22.81
N ALA A 276 15.85 -3.06 22.63
CA ALA A 276 15.58 -1.68 22.21
C ALA A 276 14.91 -1.57 20.83
N TYR A 277 15.34 -2.38 19.85
CA TYR A 277 14.93 -2.28 18.44
C TYR A 277 14.44 -3.60 17.82
N GLY A 278 14.25 -4.67 18.63
CA GLY A 278 13.70 -5.94 18.14
C GLY A 278 14.70 -6.82 17.37
N PHE A 279 16.00 -6.60 17.50
CA PHE A 279 17.04 -7.45 16.93
C PHE A 279 18.19 -7.62 17.92
N HIS A 280 19.09 -8.56 17.66
CA HIS A 280 20.31 -8.85 18.45
C HIS A 280 20.02 -9.36 19.89
N ILE A 281 19.90 -8.52 20.93
CA ILE A 281 19.75 -9.00 22.32
C ILE A 281 18.41 -9.75 22.52
N GLY A 282 17.31 -9.22 22.01
CA GLY A 282 16.00 -9.91 22.06
C GLY A 282 16.06 -11.26 21.38
N CYS A 283 16.63 -11.33 20.17
CA CYS A 283 16.80 -12.57 19.44
C CYS A 283 17.70 -13.58 20.19
N LYS A 284 18.84 -13.14 20.69
CA LYS A 284 19.76 -14.01 21.48
C LYS A 284 19.09 -14.55 22.74
N THR A 285 18.30 -13.73 23.41
CA THR A 285 17.56 -14.15 24.61
C THR A 285 16.45 -15.15 24.24
N ALA A 286 15.70 -14.91 23.16
CA ALA A 286 14.71 -15.85 22.69
C ALA A 286 15.30 -17.22 22.32
N ILE A 287 16.46 -17.24 21.65
CA ILE A 287 17.19 -18.48 21.33
C ILE A 287 17.56 -19.24 22.61
N LYS A 288 18.17 -18.58 23.59
CA LYS A 288 18.56 -19.23 24.87
C LYS A 288 17.34 -19.80 25.61
N LEU A 289 16.19 -19.11 25.58
CA LEU A 289 14.96 -19.62 26.16
C LEU A 289 14.42 -20.84 25.41
N ARG A 290 14.51 -20.85 24.07
CA ARG A 290 14.13 -22.03 23.25
C ARG A 290 15.04 -23.21 23.52
N GLU A 291 16.34 -23.02 23.66
CA GLU A 291 17.29 -24.05 24.03
C GLU A 291 16.98 -24.64 25.42
N ALA A 292 16.42 -23.82 26.33
CA ALA A 292 15.95 -24.25 27.63
C ALA A 292 14.53 -24.85 27.62
N GLY A 293 13.88 -25.01 26.44
CA GLY A 293 12.59 -25.67 26.25
C GLY A 293 11.37 -24.78 26.42
N PHE A 294 11.50 -23.45 26.30
CA PHE A 294 10.37 -22.52 26.27
C PHE A 294 9.90 -22.27 24.83
N ASP A 295 8.59 -22.03 24.63
CA ASP A 295 8.05 -21.44 23.40
C ASP A 295 8.36 -19.95 23.39
N ALA A 296 9.56 -19.59 22.93
CA ALA A 296 10.05 -18.22 23.00
C ALA A 296 10.17 -17.60 21.60
N LYS A 297 9.71 -16.35 21.52
CA LYS A 297 9.78 -15.47 20.32
C LYS A 297 10.36 -14.12 20.72
N TYR A 298 10.74 -13.31 19.75
CA TYR A 298 11.11 -11.92 20.00
C TYR A 298 10.08 -10.96 19.43
N MET A 299 9.89 -9.80 20.05
CA MET A 299 9.02 -8.75 19.54
C MET A 299 9.77 -7.89 18.52
N ASP A 300 9.26 -7.83 17.30
CA ASP A 300 9.80 -6.97 16.24
C ASP A 300 9.80 -5.51 16.66
N SER A 301 10.78 -4.75 16.19
CA SER A 301 10.94 -3.32 16.49
C SER A 301 11.16 -2.98 17.98
N GLY A 302 11.04 -3.94 18.87
CA GLY A 302 11.38 -3.84 20.30
C GLY A 302 10.68 -2.68 21.03
N HIS A 303 11.35 -2.12 22.04
CA HIS A 303 10.80 -1.00 22.83
C HIS A 303 10.54 0.25 21.99
N SER A 304 11.35 0.52 20.99
CA SER A 304 11.11 1.64 20.07
C SER A 304 9.83 1.44 19.27
N GLY A 305 9.54 0.22 18.79
CA GLY A 305 8.27 -0.12 18.16
C GLY A 305 7.11 0.02 19.12
N TRP A 306 7.23 -0.47 20.36
CA TRP A 306 6.21 -0.31 21.39
C TRP A 306 5.79 1.15 21.60
N ARG A 307 6.78 2.05 21.71
CA ARG A 307 6.53 3.50 21.82
C ARG A 307 5.93 4.09 20.54
N ALA A 308 6.42 3.67 19.38
CA ALA A 308 5.96 4.15 18.08
C ALA A 308 4.48 3.87 17.83
N VAL A 309 3.96 2.75 18.33
CA VAL A 309 2.54 2.40 18.22
C VAL A 309 1.70 2.89 19.43
N GLY A 310 2.25 3.76 20.27
CA GLY A 310 1.58 4.34 21.43
C GLY A 310 1.34 3.32 22.58
N GLY A 311 2.24 2.36 22.74
CA GLY A 311 2.22 1.44 23.89
C GLY A 311 2.47 2.20 25.21
N PRO A 312 1.73 1.88 26.31
CA PRO A 312 1.91 2.57 27.59
C PRO A 312 3.30 2.32 28.18
N VAL A 313 3.90 3.38 28.70
CA VAL A 313 5.22 3.34 29.36
C VAL A 313 5.16 3.96 30.74
N LYS A 314 6.09 3.53 31.62
CA LYS A 314 6.32 4.11 32.94
C LYS A 314 7.81 4.36 33.15
N LEU A 315 8.17 5.20 34.12
CA LEU A 315 9.56 5.42 34.48
C LEU A 315 10.22 4.12 34.96
N PHE A 316 11.45 3.90 34.56
CA PHE A 316 12.28 2.82 35.07
C PHE A 316 12.73 3.20 36.48
N PRO A 317 12.55 2.33 37.49
CA PRO A 317 12.92 2.61 38.88
C PRO A 317 14.43 2.72 39.10
#